data_00e3beff9448a7ca24c552461723ffb9
#
_entry.id   00e3beff9448a7ca24c552461723ffb9
#
_cell.length_a   1.000
_cell.length_b   1.000
_cell.length_c   1.000
_cell.angle_alpha   90.00
_cell.angle_beta   90.00
_cell.angle_gamma   90.00
#
_symmetry.space_group_name_H-M   'P 1'
#
loop_
_entity.id
_entity.type
_entity.pdbx_description
1 polymer ?
#
loop_
_entity_poly.entity_id
_entity_poly.type
_entity_poly.pdbx_seq_one_letter_code
_entity_poly.pdbx_strand_id
1 'polypeptide(L)'
;TYGEHDMTDNIVHLVLARTPNAPEGVKGISLFVVPKYLLKADGTPGERNDVYCVSIEHKLGIHGSPTAVLAFGDHGGAIGTVVGEENRGLEYMFIMMNAARFNVGLEGLGDAERAYQRAVVYARDRVQGTEVGVRGGPKVPIIKHPDVRRMLLSMRARIEAMRALAYVTAAAQDNAHAHQDGVAREKARAFADLLIPVVKGWSTESAIDIASLGVQVHGGMGYIEETGAAQHLRDARITAIYEGTTAIQANDLIGRKIAREKGATILAVIADMRAAIAQLDADLAHIGVRQSAAVDALERAVFWIVANFSTDPKAAHAGAVPFLYLFGIVAGGWQMGRAAVIARSKIAAGETDPFWAAK
;
A
#
# COMPACT_ATOMS: atom_id res chain seq x y z
N THR A 1 -8.03 -14.76 -11.10
CA THR A 1 -8.12 -13.51 -11.83
C THR A 1 -9.51 -12.90 -11.70
N TYR A 2 -9.61 -11.59 -11.72
CA TYR A 2 -10.87 -10.84 -11.75
C TYR A 2 -11.21 -10.52 -13.19
N GLY A 3 -12.42 -10.71 -13.63
CA GLY A 3 -12.77 -10.33 -14.98
C GLY A 3 -13.74 -11.26 -15.72
N GLU A 4 -14.59 -11.95 -14.97
CA GLU A 4 -15.74 -12.63 -15.57
C GLU A 4 -17.02 -12.11 -14.92
N HIS A 5 -17.70 -11.20 -15.62
CA HIS A 5 -18.94 -10.56 -15.22
C HIS A 5 -19.64 -9.98 -16.47
N ASP A 6 -20.82 -9.40 -16.29
CA ASP A 6 -21.65 -8.79 -17.33
C ASP A 6 -21.93 -7.29 -17.08
N MET A 7 -21.09 -6.63 -16.29
CA MET A 7 -21.20 -5.19 -16.02
C MET A 7 -20.65 -4.30 -17.14
N THR A 8 -20.07 -4.90 -18.19
CA THR A 8 -19.53 -4.23 -19.37
C THR A 8 -19.77 -5.08 -20.62
N ASP A 9 -19.82 -4.44 -21.80
CA ASP A 9 -20.08 -5.10 -23.07
C ASP A 9 -18.97 -6.09 -23.46
N ASN A 10 -17.74 -5.82 -23.07
CA ASN A 10 -16.61 -6.70 -23.34
C ASN A 10 -15.58 -6.64 -22.21
N ILE A 11 -14.82 -7.70 -22.04
CA ILE A 11 -13.69 -7.79 -21.12
C ILE A 11 -12.46 -8.16 -21.94
N VAL A 12 -11.38 -7.44 -21.73
CA VAL A 12 -10.09 -7.67 -22.42
C VAL A 12 -9.07 -8.16 -21.38
N HIS A 13 -8.63 -9.39 -21.53
CA HIS A 13 -7.65 -10.01 -20.64
C HIS A 13 -6.23 -9.75 -21.11
N LEU A 14 -5.33 -9.39 -20.21
CA LEU A 14 -3.89 -9.47 -20.40
C LEU A 14 -3.42 -10.83 -19.91
N VAL A 15 -2.97 -11.68 -20.83
CA VAL A 15 -2.65 -13.08 -20.55
C VAL A 15 -1.16 -13.32 -20.78
N LEU A 16 -0.50 -13.86 -19.77
CA LEU A 16 0.87 -14.36 -19.90
C LEU A 16 0.82 -15.81 -20.39
N ALA A 17 1.38 -16.07 -21.57
CA ALA A 17 1.40 -17.39 -22.17
C ALA A 17 2.69 -17.61 -22.96
N ARG A 18 2.88 -18.83 -23.48
CA ARG A 18 4.04 -19.21 -24.28
C ARG A 18 3.64 -19.37 -25.74
N THR A 19 4.48 -18.92 -26.65
CA THR A 19 4.40 -19.25 -28.07
C THR A 19 5.03 -20.64 -28.33
N PRO A 20 4.70 -21.30 -29.45
CA PRO A 20 5.41 -22.50 -29.87
C PRO A 20 6.92 -22.24 -29.94
N ASN A 21 7.72 -23.19 -29.46
CA ASN A 21 9.18 -23.07 -29.40
C ASN A 21 9.78 -21.97 -28.50
N ALA A 22 8.98 -21.41 -27.60
CA ALA A 22 9.47 -20.44 -26.61
C ALA A 22 10.52 -21.07 -25.68
N PRO A 23 11.56 -20.31 -25.27
CA PRO A 23 12.55 -20.78 -24.30
C PRO A 23 11.90 -21.26 -23.00
N GLU A 24 12.52 -22.22 -22.31
CA GLU A 24 12.05 -22.68 -21.01
C GLU A 24 12.15 -21.57 -19.94
N GLY A 25 11.34 -21.73 -18.88
CA GLY A 25 11.32 -20.83 -17.74
C GLY A 25 10.70 -19.46 -18.07
N VAL A 26 10.96 -18.47 -17.25
CA VAL A 26 10.33 -17.14 -17.33
C VAL A 26 10.70 -16.35 -18.60
N LYS A 27 11.81 -16.71 -19.24
CA LYS A 27 12.30 -16.04 -20.46
C LYS A 27 11.47 -16.37 -21.71
N GLY A 28 10.62 -17.38 -21.66
CA GLY A 28 9.75 -17.77 -22.77
C GLY A 28 8.30 -17.28 -22.64
N ILE A 29 8.04 -16.34 -21.73
CA ILE A 29 6.69 -15.82 -21.51
C ILE A 29 6.46 -14.58 -22.38
N SER A 30 5.39 -14.63 -23.18
CA SER A 30 4.86 -13.51 -23.97
C SER A 30 3.59 -12.97 -23.32
N LEU A 31 3.24 -11.73 -23.65
CA LEU A 31 2.00 -11.10 -23.20
C LEU A 31 1.02 -11.02 -24.36
N PHE A 32 -0.24 -11.38 -24.09
CA PHE A 32 -1.31 -11.37 -25.08
C PHE A 32 -2.47 -10.52 -24.60
N VAL A 33 -3.11 -9.82 -25.52
CA VAL A 33 -4.45 -9.25 -25.38
C VAL A 33 -5.45 -10.29 -25.87
N VAL A 34 -6.35 -10.74 -24.98
CA VAL A 34 -7.36 -11.77 -25.30
C VAL A 34 -8.74 -11.23 -24.91
N PRO A 35 -9.56 -10.78 -25.85
CA PRO A 35 -10.90 -10.28 -25.54
C PRO A 35 -11.89 -11.43 -25.31
N LYS A 36 -12.89 -11.21 -24.46
CA LYS A 36 -14.01 -12.12 -24.21
C LYS A 36 -14.88 -12.27 -25.45
N TYR A 37 -15.11 -11.16 -26.16
CA TYR A 37 -15.75 -11.12 -27.47
C TYR A 37 -14.78 -10.51 -28.47
N LEU A 38 -14.62 -11.15 -29.61
CA LEU A 38 -13.81 -10.63 -30.71
C LEU A 38 -14.41 -9.31 -31.20
N LEU A 39 -13.56 -8.36 -31.58
CA LEU A 39 -14.03 -7.07 -32.08
C LEU A 39 -14.34 -7.16 -33.59
N LYS A 40 -15.47 -6.59 -33.98
CA LYS A 40 -15.78 -6.32 -35.39
C LYS A 40 -14.93 -5.16 -35.94
N ALA A 41 -14.99 -4.93 -37.23
CA ALA A 41 -14.24 -3.85 -37.88
C ALA A 41 -14.62 -2.45 -37.35
N ASP A 42 -15.82 -2.26 -36.84
CA ASP A 42 -16.33 -1.03 -36.23
C ASP A 42 -15.98 -0.88 -34.74
N GLY A 43 -15.26 -1.86 -34.16
CA GLY A 43 -14.87 -1.88 -32.76
C GLY A 43 -15.94 -2.41 -31.80
N THR A 44 -17.12 -2.78 -32.29
CA THR A 44 -18.18 -3.38 -31.44
C THR A 44 -17.90 -4.84 -31.15
N PRO A 45 -18.45 -5.40 -30.02
CA PRO A 45 -18.34 -6.82 -29.73
C PRO A 45 -18.94 -7.69 -30.85
N GLY A 46 -18.22 -8.73 -31.25
CA GLY A 46 -18.59 -9.69 -32.26
C GLY A 46 -18.86 -11.07 -31.68
N GLU A 47 -18.27 -12.09 -32.26
CA GLU A 47 -18.40 -13.46 -31.82
C GLU A 47 -17.74 -13.71 -30.45
N ARG A 48 -18.27 -14.62 -29.68
CA ARG A 48 -17.68 -15.07 -28.43
C ARG A 48 -16.33 -15.72 -28.71
N ASN A 49 -15.28 -15.24 -28.05
CA ASN A 49 -13.99 -15.90 -28.03
C ASN A 49 -14.05 -17.13 -27.12
N ASP A 50 -13.15 -18.08 -27.30
CA ASP A 50 -13.06 -19.29 -26.48
C ASP A 50 -12.39 -18.97 -25.14
N VAL A 51 -13.10 -18.15 -24.33
CA VAL A 51 -12.69 -17.72 -22.99
C VAL A 51 -13.88 -17.90 -22.04
N TYR A 52 -13.76 -18.77 -21.05
CA TYR A 52 -14.84 -19.12 -20.14
C TYR A 52 -14.40 -19.11 -18.68
N CYS A 53 -15.31 -18.70 -17.81
CA CYS A 53 -15.15 -18.88 -16.37
C CYS A 53 -15.46 -20.33 -15.99
N VAL A 54 -14.48 -21.02 -15.46
CA VAL A 54 -14.61 -22.41 -14.99
C VAL A 54 -15.18 -22.45 -13.59
N SER A 55 -14.71 -21.56 -12.72
CA SER A 55 -15.13 -21.47 -11.33
C SER A 55 -14.82 -20.10 -10.73
N ILE A 56 -15.49 -19.79 -9.63
CA ILE A 56 -15.20 -18.63 -8.79
C ILE A 56 -14.72 -19.13 -7.44
N GLU A 57 -13.63 -18.52 -6.95
CA GLU A 57 -13.03 -18.87 -5.67
C GLU A 57 -13.91 -18.44 -4.49
N HIS A 58 -14.07 -19.32 -3.51
CA HIS A 58 -14.69 -19.03 -2.22
C HIS A 58 -13.63 -18.46 -1.27
N LYS A 59 -13.65 -17.15 -1.04
CA LYS A 59 -12.57 -16.41 -0.38
C LYS A 59 -12.93 -16.01 1.06
N LEU A 60 -11.89 -15.62 1.83
CA LEU A 60 -12.04 -15.09 3.20
C LEU A 60 -12.76 -13.74 3.22
N GLY A 61 -12.51 -12.86 2.25
CA GLY A 61 -13.05 -11.51 2.15
C GLY A 61 -13.12 -11.03 0.70
N ILE A 62 -13.38 -9.73 0.50
CA ILE A 62 -13.60 -9.07 -0.79
C ILE A 62 -14.54 -9.87 -1.72
N HIS A 63 -15.66 -10.31 -1.17
CA HIS A 63 -16.60 -11.18 -1.88
C HIS A 63 -17.25 -10.48 -3.09
N GLY A 64 -17.33 -9.14 -3.07
CA GLY A 64 -17.81 -8.35 -4.20
C GLY A 64 -16.88 -8.31 -5.40
N SER A 65 -15.63 -8.78 -5.26
CA SER A 65 -14.65 -8.89 -6.34
C SER A 65 -14.37 -10.37 -6.63
N PRO A 66 -15.10 -11.01 -7.55
CA PRO A 66 -14.95 -12.44 -7.81
C PRO A 66 -13.56 -12.75 -8.36
N THR A 67 -12.92 -13.76 -7.78
CA THR A 67 -11.68 -14.33 -8.30
C THR A 67 -12.03 -15.56 -9.10
N ALA A 68 -11.82 -15.51 -10.42
CA ALA A 68 -12.24 -16.54 -11.35
C ALA A 68 -11.06 -17.40 -11.83
N VAL A 69 -11.31 -18.67 -12.06
CA VAL A 69 -10.49 -19.53 -12.91
C VAL A 69 -11.03 -19.43 -14.32
N LEU A 70 -10.20 -18.97 -15.25
CA LEU A 70 -10.55 -18.84 -16.66
C LEU A 70 -9.89 -19.91 -17.49
N ALA A 71 -10.65 -20.53 -18.38
CA ALA A 71 -10.14 -21.43 -19.43
C ALA A 71 -10.03 -20.67 -20.74
N PHE A 72 -8.96 -20.89 -21.46
CA PHE A 72 -8.69 -20.33 -22.77
C PHE A 72 -8.45 -21.45 -23.78
N GLY A 73 -9.31 -21.57 -24.76
CA GLY A 73 -9.12 -22.46 -25.90
C GLY A 73 -9.62 -23.90 -25.75
N ASP A 74 -10.48 -24.18 -24.77
CA ASP A 74 -10.99 -25.54 -24.52
C ASP A 74 -11.98 -26.04 -25.60
N HIS A 75 -12.55 -25.15 -26.41
CA HIS A 75 -13.60 -25.45 -27.37
C HIS A 75 -13.20 -25.15 -28.84
N GLY A 76 -11.90 -25.11 -29.13
CA GLY A 76 -11.44 -24.90 -30.50
C GLY A 76 -10.29 -23.91 -30.64
N GLY A 77 -9.97 -23.22 -29.60
CA GLY A 77 -8.86 -22.28 -29.53
C GLY A 77 -9.26 -20.84 -29.27
N ALA A 78 -8.64 -20.20 -28.28
CA ALA A 78 -8.81 -18.78 -27.99
C ALA A 78 -7.93 -17.93 -28.92
N ILE A 79 -8.48 -16.84 -29.44
CA ILE A 79 -7.76 -15.88 -30.29
C ILE A 79 -7.23 -14.75 -29.39
N GLY A 80 -5.93 -14.49 -29.49
CA GLY A 80 -5.26 -13.39 -28.80
C GLY A 80 -4.21 -12.75 -29.70
N THR A 81 -3.90 -11.48 -29.40
CA THR A 81 -2.85 -10.71 -30.11
C THR A 81 -1.65 -10.50 -29.18
N VAL A 82 -0.44 -10.79 -29.67
CA VAL A 82 0.80 -10.55 -28.92
C VAL A 82 0.98 -9.04 -28.68
N VAL A 83 1.33 -8.68 -27.46
CA VAL A 83 1.72 -7.31 -27.09
C VAL A 83 3.24 -7.19 -27.21
N GLY A 84 3.68 -6.32 -28.10
CA GLY A 84 5.11 -6.08 -28.33
C GLY A 84 5.82 -7.30 -28.94
N GLU A 85 6.96 -7.68 -28.37
CA GLU A 85 7.79 -8.78 -28.85
C GLU A 85 7.55 -10.06 -28.06
N GLU A 86 7.62 -11.22 -28.74
CA GLU A 86 7.57 -12.51 -28.09
C GLU A 86 8.69 -12.67 -27.06
N ASN A 87 8.42 -13.44 -26.02
CA ASN A 87 9.36 -13.75 -24.92
C ASN A 87 9.76 -12.55 -24.02
N ARG A 88 9.07 -11.40 -24.17
CA ARG A 88 9.26 -10.21 -23.32
C ARG A 88 8.02 -9.87 -22.48
N GLY A 89 7.07 -10.79 -22.37
CA GLY A 89 5.80 -10.55 -21.69
C GLY A 89 5.92 -10.13 -20.24
N LEU A 90 6.88 -10.69 -19.49
CA LEU A 90 7.13 -10.27 -18.12
C LEU A 90 7.65 -8.84 -18.00
N GLU A 91 8.47 -8.40 -18.95
CA GLU A 91 8.97 -7.02 -18.98
C GLU A 91 7.82 -6.04 -19.13
N TYR A 92 6.91 -6.31 -20.08
CA TYR A 92 5.72 -5.48 -20.30
C TYR A 92 4.76 -5.51 -19.12
N MET A 93 4.56 -6.68 -18.50
CA MET A 93 3.77 -6.81 -17.27
C MET A 93 4.34 -5.96 -16.13
N PHE A 94 5.66 -5.88 -15.98
CA PHE A 94 6.27 -5.10 -14.91
C PHE A 94 6.04 -3.59 -15.06
N ILE A 95 5.79 -3.07 -16.24
CA ILE A 95 5.37 -1.67 -16.45
C ILE A 95 4.04 -1.40 -15.73
N MET A 96 3.07 -2.30 -15.87
CA MET A 96 1.78 -2.23 -15.18
C MET A 96 1.89 -2.48 -13.67
N MET A 97 2.79 -3.38 -13.26
CA MET A 97 2.89 -3.85 -11.87
C MET A 97 3.24 -2.74 -10.86
N ASN A 98 4.01 -1.74 -11.24
CA ASN A 98 4.31 -0.62 -10.34
C ASN A 98 3.06 0.20 -10.02
N ALA A 99 2.21 0.45 -11.03
CA ALA A 99 0.93 1.11 -10.82
C ALA A 99 -0.02 0.24 -9.97
N ALA A 100 -0.11 -1.07 -10.27
CA ALA A 100 -0.92 -2.01 -9.49
C ALA A 100 -0.47 -2.07 -8.01
N ARG A 101 0.83 -2.15 -7.75
CA ARG A 101 1.38 -2.15 -6.39
C ARG A 101 1.06 -0.88 -5.62
N PHE A 102 1.19 0.28 -6.26
CA PHE A 102 0.82 1.55 -5.65
C PHE A 102 -0.67 1.59 -5.31
N ASN A 103 -1.54 1.17 -6.21
CA ASN A 103 -2.98 1.11 -6.00
C ASN A 103 -3.38 0.15 -4.86
N VAL A 104 -2.71 -1.00 -4.72
CA VAL A 104 -2.93 -1.90 -3.58
C VAL A 104 -2.48 -1.26 -2.26
N GLY A 105 -1.44 -0.43 -2.27
CA GLY A 105 -1.09 0.40 -1.10
C GLY A 105 -2.21 1.39 -0.72
N LEU A 106 -2.87 1.99 -1.71
CA LEU A 106 -4.04 2.87 -1.50
C LEU A 106 -5.27 2.10 -1.04
N GLU A 107 -5.47 0.87 -1.54
CA GLU A 107 -6.53 -0.03 -1.05
C GLU A 107 -6.36 -0.31 0.44
N GLY A 108 -5.15 -0.69 0.88
CA GLY A 108 -4.85 -0.85 2.30
C GLY A 108 -5.13 0.41 3.13
N LEU A 109 -4.79 1.60 2.62
CA LEU A 109 -5.14 2.87 3.25
C LEU A 109 -6.67 3.06 3.34
N GLY A 110 -7.41 2.73 2.28
CA GLY A 110 -8.87 2.83 2.24
C GLY A 110 -9.55 1.91 3.26
N ASP A 111 -9.11 0.66 3.35
CA ASP A 111 -9.60 -0.31 4.33
C ASP A 111 -9.32 0.13 5.77
N ALA A 112 -8.11 0.62 6.03
CA ALA A 112 -7.74 1.14 7.34
C ALA A 112 -8.62 2.33 7.76
N GLU A 113 -8.85 3.27 6.85
CA GLU A 113 -9.72 4.44 7.09
C GLU A 113 -11.16 4.01 7.40
N ARG A 114 -11.71 3.07 6.63
CA ARG A 114 -13.07 2.54 6.84
C ARG A 114 -13.20 1.85 8.20
N ALA A 115 -12.22 1.02 8.56
CA ALA A 115 -12.18 0.36 9.87
C ALA A 115 -12.11 1.38 11.01
N TYR A 116 -11.28 2.40 10.88
CA TYR A 116 -11.15 3.48 11.87
C TYR A 116 -12.44 4.28 12.04
N GLN A 117 -13.05 4.73 10.95
CA GLN A 117 -14.30 5.52 11.02
C GLN A 117 -15.41 4.73 11.72
N ARG A 118 -15.58 3.45 11.39
CA ARG A 118 -16.54 2.58 12.07
C ARG A 118 -16.25 2.46 13.56
N ALA A 119 -14.97 2.25 13.93
CA ALA A 119 -14.56 2.14 15.33
C ALA A 119 -14.80 3.43 16.12
N VAL A 120 -14.58 4.61 15.53
CA VAL A 120 -14.83 5.92 16.15
C VAL A 120 -16.32 6.12 16.43
N VAL A 121 -17.18 5.82 15.44
CA VAL A 121 -18.64 5.94 15.60
C VAL A 121 -19.10 5.03 16.74
N TYR A 122 -18.73 3.75 16.68
CA TYR A 122 -19.08 2.81 17.75
C TYR A 122 -18.59 3.27 19.13
N ALA A 123 -17.36 3.77 19.22
CA ALA A 123 -16.78 4.21 20.50
C ALA A 123 -17.47 5.46 21.08
N ARG A 124 -18.08 6.30 20.24
CA ARG A 124 -18.88 7.45 20.67
C ARG A 124 -20.27 7.06 21.16
N ASP A 125 -20.87 6.04 20.54
CA ASP A 125 -22.23 5.63 20.81
C ASP A 125 -22.34 4.58 21.92
N ARG A 126 -21.36 3.70 22.04
CA ARG A 126 -21.35 2.62 23.02
C ARG A 126 -21.08 3.15 24.43
N VAL A 127 -22.07 3.09 25.28
CA VAL A 127 -21.96 3.48 26.71
C VAL A 127 -21.64 2.23 27.55
N GLN A 128 -20.52 2.26 28.27
CA GLN A 128 -20.13 1.18 29.18
C GLN A 128 -19.12 1.66 30.23
N GLY A 129 -19.33 1.30 31.48
CA GLY A 129 -18.45 1.66 32.58
C GLY A 129 -18.55 3.14 32.95
N THR A 130 -17.80 3.52 33.99
CA THR A 130 -17.64 4.91 34.46
C THR A 130 -16.24 5.41 34.05
N GLU A 131 -16.05 6.70 34.03
CA GLU A 131 -14.74 7.29 33.71
C GLU A 131 -13.70 6.85 34.76
N VAL A 132 -12.50 6.50 34.31
CA VAL A 132 -11.40 6.04 35.18
C VAL A 132 -11.06 7.13 36.18
N GLY A 133 -10.99 6.77 37.45
CA GLY A 133 -10.74 7.70 38.59
C GLY A 133 -11.99 8.33 39.17
N VAL A 134 -13.19 8.16 38.58
CA VAL A 134 -14.45 8.69 39.13
C VAL A 134 -15.24 7.55 39.80
N ARG A 135 -15.38 7.59 41.12
CA ARG A 135 -16.19 6.63 41.88
C ARG A 135 -17.66 7.03 41.85
N GLY A 136 -18.57 6.09 41.54
CA GLY A 136 -20.01 6.34 41.55
C GLY A 136 -20.51 7.32 40.47
N GLY A 137 -19.70 7.63 39.46
CA GLY A 137 -20.08 8.49 38.37
C GLY A 137 -21.04 7.81 37.36
N PRO A 138 -21.64 8.60 36.45
CA PRO A 138 -22.49 8.07 35.40
C PRO A 138 -21.69 7.17 34.43
N LYS A 139 -22.39 6.27 33.75
CA LYS A 139 -21.79 5.51 32.63
C LYS A 139 -21.46 6.46 31.50
N VAL A 140 -20.34 6.21 30.82
CA VAL A 140 -19.82 7.06 29.75
C VAL A 140 -19.64 6.29 28.44
N PRO A 141 -19.64 6.98 27.29
CA PRO A 141 -19.19 6.39 26.02
C PRO A 141 -17.78 5.83 26.13
N ILE A 142 -17.52 4.69 25.52
CA ILE A 142 -16.22 4.00 25.66
C ILE A 142 -15.04 4.82 25.12
N ILE A 143 -15.28 5.79 24.25
CA ILE A 143 -14.23 6.72 23.77
C ILE A 143 -13.60 7.53 24.94
N LYS A 144 -14.23 7.59 26.12
CA LYS A 144 -13.67 8.24 27.31
C LYS A 144 -12.61 7.36 28.01
N HIS A 145 -12.58 6.07 27.76
CA HIS A 145 -11.61 5.17 28.37
C HIS A 145 -10.21 5.34 27.74
N PRO A 146 -9.16 5.44 28.57
CA PRO A 146 -7.80 5.73 28.08
C PRO A 146 -7.28 4.76 27.04
N ASP A 147 -7.52 3.45 27.18
CA ASP A 147 -7.01 2.46 26.22
C ASP A 147 -7.78 2.50 24.87
N VAL A 148 -9.08 2.76 24.90
CA VAL A 148 -9.87 2.98 23.66
C VAL A 148 -9.32 4.21 22.91
N ARG A 149 -9.02 5.29 23.64
CA ARG A 149 -8.38 6.48 23.04
C ARG A 149 -7.01 6.19 22.45
N ARG A 150 -6.19 5.41 23.16
CA ARG A 150 -4.87 4.97 22.67
C ARG A 150 -4.99 4.19 21.37
N MET A 151 -5.92 3.23 21.29
CA MET A 151 -6.17 2.45 20.08
C MET A 151 -6.60 3.36 18.92
N LEU A 152 -7.59 4.21 19.13
CA LEU A 152 -8.09 5.13 18.10
C LEU A 152 -7.03 6.13 17.63
N LEU A 153 -6.21 6.67 18.54
CA LEU A 153 -5.10 7.56 18.18
C LEU A 153 -4.02 6.82 17.38
N SER A 154 -3.70 5.57 17.77
CA SER A 154 -2.75 4.74 17.02
C SER A 154 -3.23 4.44 15.60
N MET A 155 -4.52 4.11 15.44
CA MET A 155 -5.13 3.91 14.13
C MET A 155 -5.04 5.19 13.27
N ARG A 156 -5.49 6.32 13.82
CA ARG A 156 -5.49 7.61 13.12
C ARG A 156 -4.09 8.06 12.70
N ALA A 157 -3.12 8.00 13.61
CA ALA A 157 -1.75 8.43 13.33
C ALA A 157 -1.12 7.62 12.18
N ARG A 158 -1.33 6.31 12.15
CA ARG A 158 -0.85 5.45 11.04
C ARG A 158 -1.55 5.77 9.73
N ILE A 159 -2.87 5.95 9.73
CA ILE A 159 -3.65 6.30 8.54
C ILE A 159 -3.19 7.63 7.95
N GLU A 160 -2.98 8.64 8.78
CA GLU A 160 -2.51 9.95 8.31
C GLU A 160 -1.09 9.87 7.75
N ALA A 161 -0.21 9.10 8.38
CA ALA A 161 1.15 8.86 7.90
C ALA A 161 1.17 8.10 6.56
N MET A 162 0.37 7.03 6.43
CA MET A 162 0.21 6.28 5.17
C MET A 162 -0.33 7.17 4.05
N ARG A 163 -1.35 8.00 4.34
CA ARG A 163 -1.95 8.92 3.37
C ARG A 163 -0.94 9.96 2.88
N ALA A 164 -0.19 10.57 3.80
CA ALA A 164 0.83 11.54 3.44
C ALA A 164 1.94 10.92 2.59
N LEU A 165 2.39 9.71 2.94
CA LEU A 165 3.40 8.98 2.17
C LEU A 165 2.90 8.60 0.78
N ALA A 166 1.64 8.16 0.66
CA ALA A 166 1.01 7.84 -0.61
C ALA A 166 0.92 9.08 -1.53
N TYR A 167 0.49 10.23 -1.01
CA TYR A 167 0.40 11.46 -1.80
C TYR A 167 1.76 11.98 -2.26
N VAL A 168 2.78 11.92 -1.41
CA VAL A 168 4.15 12.31 -1.79
C VAL A 168 4.70 11.38 -2.87
N THR A 169 4.38 10.08 -2.80
CA THR A 169 4.77 9.11 -3.82
C THR A 169 4.02 9.35 -5.14
N ALA A 170 2.71 9.65 -5.09
CA ALA A 170 1.91 10.00 -6.27
C ALA A 170 2.46 11.25 -6.97
N ALA A 171 2.71 12.31 -6.19
CA ALA A 171 3.30 13.54 -6.73
C ALA A 171 4.68 13.30 -7.38
N ALA A 172 5.47 12.38 -6.84
CA ALA A 172 6.73 11.99 -7.46
C ALA A 172 6.52 11.22 -8.77
N GLN A 173 5.50 10.37 -8.87
CA GLN A 173 5.15 9.69 -10.13
C GLN A 173 4.71 10.71 -11.19
N ASP A 174 3.87 11.70 -10.83
CA ASP A 174 3.47 12.77 -11.75
C ASP A 174 4.68 13.57 -12.24
N ASN A 175 5.58 13.95 -11.34
CA ASN A 175 6.81 14.67 -11.69
C ASN A 175 7.75 13.82 -12.57
N ALA A 176 7.83 12.52 -12.34
CA ALA A 176 8.62 11.60 -13.15
C ALA A 176 8.14 11.52 -14.61
N HIS A 177 6.87 11.85 -14.86
CA HIS A 177 6.28 11.87 -16.21
C HIS A 177 6.26 13.29 -16.82
N ALA A 178 5.84 14.28 -16.04
CA ALA A 178 5.45 15.59 -16.58
C ALA A 178 6.44 16.74 -16.31
N HIS A 179 7.42 16.59 -15.39
CA HIS A 179 8.36 17.67 -15.09
C HIS A 179 9.21 18.02 -16.32
N GLN A 180 9.41 19.32 -16.60
CA GLN A 180 10.10 19.78 -17.79
C GLN A 180 11.63 19.50 -17.75
N ASP A 181 12.23 19.65 -16.58
CA ASP A 181 13.65 19.35 -16.38
C ASP A 181 13.89 17.84 -16.29
N GLY A 182 14.80 17.31 -17.15
CA GLY A 182 15.13 15.90 -17.21
C GLY A 182 15.78 15.36 -15.94
N VAL A 183 16.62 16.14 -15.28
CA VAL A 183 17.27 15.75 -14.01
C VAL A 183 16.23 15.62 -12.89
N ALA A 184 15.31 16.56 -12.82
CA ALA A 184 14.20 16.50 -11.86
C ALA A 184 13.29 15.29 -12.11
N ARG A 185 13.01 14.93 -13.37
CA ARG A 185 12.25 13.72 -13.74
C ARG A 185 12.94 12.45 -13.22
N GLU A 186 14.23 12.30 -13.46
CA GLU A 186 14.99 11.12 -13.03
C GLU A 186 15.05 11.02 -11.49
N LYS A 187 15.25 12.14 -10.80
CA LYS A 187 15.21 12.19 -9.32
C LYS A 187 13.82 11.79 -8.79
N ALA A 188 12.75 12.31 -9.39
CA ALA A 188 11.39 11.98 -9.00
C ALA A 188 11.06 10.50 -9.27
N ARG A 189 11.53 9.94 -10.37
CA ARG A 189 11.39 8.52 -10.70
C ARG A 189 12.09 7.63 -9.69
N ALA A 190 13.35 7.90 -9.37
CA ALA A 190 14.11 7.14 -8.38
C ALA A 190 13.44 7.18 -6.99
N PHE A 191 12.94 8.36 -6.60
CA PHE A 191 12.21 8.52 -5.34
C PHE A 191 10.89 7.73 -5.33
N ALA A 192 10.07 7.82 -6.37
CA ALA A 192 8.82 7.06 -6.49
C ALA A 192 9.09 5.54 -6.48
N ASP A 193 10.06 5.10 -7.26
CA ASP A 193 10.48 3.69 -7.35
C ASP A 193 10.96 3.12 -6.01
N LEU A 194 11.64 3.94 -5.20
CA LEU A 194 12.06 3.56 -3.85
C LEU A 194 10.87 3.40 -2.90
N LEU A 195 9.85 4.28 -3.01
CA LEU A 195 8.73 4.33 -2.07
C LEU A 195 7.58 3.39 -2.42
N ILE A 196 7.38 3.01 -3.68
CA ILE A 196 6.28 2.10 -4.09
C ILE A 196 6.25 0.80 -3.26
N PRO A 197 7.36 0.06 -3.07
CA PRO A 197 7.37 -1.12 -2.21
C PRO A 197 6.99 -0.82 -0.75
N VAL A 198 7.36 0.35 -0.25
CA VAL A 198 7.05 0.77 1.12
C VAL A 198 5.57 1.12 1.24
N VAL A 199 5.03 1.92 0.30
CA VAL A 199 3.59 2.26 0.26
C VAL A 199 2.76 0.97 0.18
N LYS A 200 3.11 0.03 -0.71
CA LYS A 200 2.39 -1.24 -0.80
C LYS A 200 2.55 -2.08 0.47
N GLY A 201 3.77 -2.40 0.85
CA GLY A 201 4.03 -3.37 1.92
C GLY A 201 3.65 -2.85 3.31
N TRP A 202 4.08 -1.64 3.67
CA TRP A 202 3.80 -1.08 4.99
C TRP A 202 2.34 -0.67 5.17
N SER A 203 1.69 -0.08 4.15
CA SER A 203 0.30 0.33 4.28
C SER A 203 -0.65 -0.85 4.39
N THR A 204 -0.44 -1.91 3.62
CA THR A 204 -1.31 -3.09 3.66
C THR A 204 -1.19 -3.87 4.97
N GLU A 205 0.02 -4.04 5.49
CA GLU A 205 0.22 -4.67 6.79
C GLU A 205 -0.34 -3.80 7.93
N SER A 206 -0.12 -2.48 7.87
CA SER A 206 -0.73 -1.54 8.82
C SER A 206 -2.26 -1.57 8.77
N ALA A 207 -2.85 -1.78 7.59
CA ALA A 207 -4.30 -1.90 7.44
C ALA A 207 -4.87 -3.11 8.17
N ILE A 208 -4.18 -4.25 8.12
CA ILE A 208 -4.57 -5.46 8.85
C ILE A 208 -4.55 -5.20 10.35
N ASP A 209 -3.48 -4.59 10.87
CA ASP A 209 -3.37 -4.22 12.28
C ASP A 209 -4.47 -3.23 12.70
N ILE A 210 -4.74 -2.21 11.87
CA ILE A 210 -5.76 -1.20 12.13
C ILE A 210 -7.15 -1.83 12.12
N ALA A 211 -7.46 -2.69 11.16
CA ALA A 211 -8.72 -3.41 11.13
C ALA A 211 -8.91 -4.34 12.34
N SER A 212 -7.84 -5.00 12.77
CA SER A 212 -7.83 -5.80 14.00
C SER A 212 -8.10 -4.94 15.26
N LEU A 213 -7.48 -3.75 15.36
CA LEU A 213 -7.78 -2.79 16.42
C LEU A 213 -9.24 -2.31 16.34
N GLY A 214 -9.79 -2.16 15.13
CA GLY A 214 -11.20 -1.86 14.93
C GLY A 214 -12.12 -2.90 15.56
N VAL A 215 -11.85 -4.19 15.34
CA VAL A 215 -12.54 -5.30 16.01
C VAL A 215 -12.39 -5.19 17.53
N GLN A 216 -11.17 -4.92 18.02
CA GLN A 216 -10.89 -4.78 19.46
C GLN A 216 -11.68 -3.64 20.11
N VAL A 217 -11.80 -2.48 19.45
CA VAL A 217 -12.60 -1.35 19.95
C VAL A 217 -14.07 -1.72 20.10
N HIS A 218 -14.62 -2.55 19.21
CA HIS A 218 -16.00 -3.04 19.31
C HIS A 218 -16.20 -4.10 20.41
N GLY A 219 -15.12 -4.70 20.93
CA GLY A 219 -15.18 -5.79 21.89
C GLY A 219 -15.90 -7.01 21.32
N GLY A 220 -16.72 -7.70 22.12
CA GLY A 220 -17.48 -8.87 21.64
C GLY A 220 -18.37 -8.60 20.42
N MET A 221 -18.89 -7.39 20.28
CA MET A 221 -19.67 -6.99 19.11
C MET A 221 -18.82 -6.93 17.83
N GLY A 222 -17.53 -6.68 17.94
CA GLY A 222 -16.60 -6.68 16.79
C GLY A 222 -16.40 -8.07 16.16
N TYR A 223 -16.70 -9.14 16.92
CA TYR A 223 -16.62 -10.52 16.47
C TYR A 223 -17.93 -11.01 15.84
N ILE A 224 -18.98 -10.18 15.85
CA ILE A 224 -20.29 -10.45 15.26
C ILE A 224 -20.32 -9.86 13.85
N GLU A 225 -20.69 -10.69 12.85
CA GLU A 225 -20.68 -10.32 11.42
C GLU A 225 -21.55 -9.08 11.12
N GLU A 226 -22.73 -9.00 11.71
CA GLU A 226 -23.73 -7.96 11.49
C GLU A 226 -23.24 -6.56 11.88
N THR A 227 -22.24 -6.46 12.75
CA THR A 227 -21.62 -5.16 13.10
C THR A 227 -20.71 -4.64 12.00
N GLY A 228 -20.23 -5.51 11.11
CA GLY A 228 -19.37 -5.21 9.97
C GLY A 228 -17.90 -4.88 10.34
N ALA A 229 -17.50 -4.92 11.61
CA ALA A 229 -16.12 -4.71 11.99
C ALA A 229 -15.21 -5.86 11.52
N ALA A 230 -15.68 -7.10 11.63
CA ALA A 230 -14.98 -8.30 11.20
C ALA A 230 -14.71 -8.30 9.68
N GLN A 231 -15.62 -7.76 8.86
CA GLN A 231 -15.46 -7.68 7.42
C GLN A 231 -14.20 -6.87 7.04
N HIS A 232 -13.95 -5.73 7.67
CA HIS A 232 -12.75 -4.92 7.37
C HIS A 232 -11.45 -5.70 7.60
N LEU A 233 -11.40 -6.54 8.64
CA LEU A 233 -10.23 -7.38 8.90
C LEU A 233 -10.07 -8.48 7.83
N ARG A 234 -11.16 -9.11 7.41
CA ARG A 234 -11.12 -10.12 6.34
C ARG A 234 -10.70 -9.52 5.01
N ASP A 235 -11.28 -8.38 4.65
CA ASP A 235 -11.01 -7.70 3.38
C ASP A 235 -9.56 -7.18 3.34
N ALA A 236 -9.06 -6.55 4.41
CA ALA A 236 -7.69 -6.07 4.48
C ALA A 236 -6.64 -7.19 4.32
N ARG A 237 -6.97 -8.45 4.72
CA ARG A 237 -5.96 -9.51 4.77
C ARG A 237 -5.34 -9.87 3.43
N ILE A 238 -6.09 -9.77 2.33
CA ILE A 238 -5.58 -10.09 1.00
C ILE A 238 -4.57 -9.06 0.48
N THR A 239 -4.70 -7.80 0.91
CA THR A 239 -3.89 -6.69 0.38
C THR A 239 -2.38 -6.88 0.61
N ALA A 240 -1.98 -7.57 1.69
CA ALA A 240 -0.59 -7.93 1.96
C ALA A 240 -0.10 -9.16 1.17
N ILE A 241 -1.00 -9.86 0.46
CA ILE A 241 -0.69 -11.12 -0.25
C ILE A 241 -0.59 -10.90 -1.76
N TYR A 242 -1.64 -10.40 -2.41
CA TYR A 242 -1.69 -10.30 -3.86
C TYR A 242 -0.87 -9.11 -4.40
N GLU A 243 -0.64 -9.09 -5.71
CA GLU A 243 0.22 -8.12 -6.40
C GLU A 243 1.66 -8.06 -5.83
N GLY A 244 2.12 -9.21 -5.35
CA GLY A 244 3.38 -9.40 -4.66
C GLY A 244 3.24 -9.26 -3.14
N THR A 245 3.55 -10.35 -2.44
CA THR A 245 3.50 -10.40 -0.97
C THR A 245 4.40 -9.34 -0.33
N THR A 246 4.20 -9.07 0.95
CA THR A 246 5.07 -8.17 1.73
C THR A 246 6.55 -8.52 1.59
N ALA A 247 6.89 -9.81 1.59
CA ALA A 247 8.27 -10.26 1.39
C ALA A 247 8.79 -9.94 -0.03
N ILE A 248 7.96 -10.02 -1.07
CA ILE A 248 8.34 -9.64 -2.44
C ILE A 248 8.61 -8.13 -2.51
N GLN A 249 7.79 -7.30 -1.86
CA GLN A 249 8.03 -5.85 -1.77
C GLN A 249 9.35 -5.56 -1.03
N ALA A 250 9.58 -6.23 0.08
CA ALA A 250 10.79 -6.07 0.89
C ALA A 250 12.05 -6.49 0.13
N ASN A 251 12.00 -7.61 -0.59
CA ASN A 251 13.10 -8.10 -1.40
C ASN A 251 13.40 -7.17 -2.60
N ASP A 252 12.37 -6.62 -3.23
CA ASP A 252 12.51 -5.61 -4.28
C ASP A 252 13.17 -4.34 -3.73
N LEU A 253 12.74 -3.88 -2.56
CA LEU A 253 13.29 -2.72 -1.86
C LEU A 253 14.79 -2.88 -1.58
N ILE A 254 15.18 -3.95 -0.89
CA ILE A 254 16.59 -4.12 -0.49
C ILE A 254 17.51 -4.45 -1.67
N GLY A 255 17.03 -5.23 -2.65
CA GLY A 255 17.85 -5.70 -3.76
C GLY A 255 17.94 -4.70 -4.90
N ARG A 256 16.78 -4.32 -5.45
CA ARG A 256 16.73 -3.50 -6.67
C ARG A 256 16.80 -2.00 -6.39
N LYS A 257 16.30 -1.54 -5.23
CA LYS A 257 16.22 -0.10 -4.92
C LYS A 257 17.34 0.39 -3.99
N ILE A 258 18.00 -0.51 -3.25
CA ILE A 258 19.05 -0.15 -2.31
C ILE A 258 20.41 -0.75 -2.72
N ALA A 259 20.54 -2.08 -2.71
CA ALA A 259 21.84 -2.72 -2.94
C ALA A 259 22.39 -2.45 -4.34
N ARG A 260 21.53 -2.49 -5.37
CA ARG A 260 21.92 -2.24 -6.77
C ARG A 260 22.52 -0.85 -6.97
N GLU A 261 21.97 0.18 -6.28
CA GLU A 261 22.41 1.57 -6.35
C GLU A 261 23.42 1.95 -5.25
N LYS A 262 23.88 0.95 -4.47
CA LYS A 262 24.75 1.16 -3.30
C LYS A 262 24.18 2.17 -2.31
N GLY A 263 22.86 2.24 -2.21
CA GLY A 263 22.14 3.13 -1.30
C GLY A 263 21.99 4.57 -1.76
N ALA A 264 22.36 4.93 -3.00
CA ALA A 264 22.41 6.34 -3.44
C ALA A 264 21.07 7.07 -3.23
N THR A 265 19.94 6.51 -3.71
CA THR A 265 18.63 7.15 -3.60
C THR A 265 18.15 7.24 -2.15
N ILE A 266 18.24 6.15 -1.37
CA ILE A 266 17.74 6.15 0.01
C ILE A 266 18.57 7.06 0.91
N LEU A 267 19.90 7.18 0.71
CA LEU A 267 20.74 8.10 1.47
C LEU A 267 20.42 9.57 1.16
N ALA A 268 20.05 9.89 -0.09
CA ALA A 268 19.53 11.22 -0.42
C ALA A 268 18.20 11.51 0.29
N VAL A 269 17.28 10.54 0.36
CA VAL A 269 16.03 10.67 1.12
C VAL A 269 16.29 10.82 2.63
N ILE A 270 17.28 10.13 3.18
CA ILE A 270 17.72 10.28 4.58
C ILE A 270 18.25 11.71 4.83
N ALA A 271 19.00 12.29 3.88
CA ALA A 271 19.44 13.68 3.99
C ALA A 271 18.25 14.65 3.99
N ASP A 272 17.22 14.43 3.14
CA ASP A 272 16.00 15.22 3.13
C ASP A 272 15.22 15.08 4.47
N MET A 273 15.19 13.88 5.06
CA MET A 273 14.63 13.66 6.40
C MET A 273 15.35 14.47 7.48
N ARG A 274 16.69 14.48 7.47
CA ARG A 274 17.49 15.26 8.41
C ARG A 274 17.25 16.77 8.23
N ALA A 275 17.16 17.25 7.00
CA ALA A 275 16.83 18.64 6.71
C ALA A 275 15.44 19.04 7.24
N ALA A 276 14.46 18.15 7.16
CA ALA A 276 13.13 18.39 7.72
C ALA A 276 13.14 18.39 9.26
N ILE A 277 13.92 17.51 9.89
CA ILE A 277 14.08 17.50 11.37
C ILE A 277 14.66 18.82 11.87
N ALA A 278 15.60 19.42 11.13
CA ALA A 278 16.20 20.70 11.48
C ALA A 278 15.19 21.88 11.46
N GLN A 279 14.01 21.71 10.87
CA GLN A 279 12.94 22.71 10.85
C GLN A 279 11.98 22.61 12.06
N LEU A 280 12.11 21.56 12.88
CA LEU A 280 11.30 21.40 14.09
C LEU A 280 11.80 22.37 15.17
N ASP A 281 10.91 23.27 15.58
CA ASP A 281 11.22 24.27 16.62
C ASP A 281 11.28 23.66 18.03
N ALA A 282 11.50 24.50 19.04
CA ALA A 282 11.63 24.07 20.43
C ALA A 282 10.40 23.30 20.96
N ASP A 283 9.20 23.69 20.52
CA ASP A 283 7.95 23.04 20.95
C ASP A 283 7.78 21.64 20.33
N LEU A 284 8.37 21.43 19.15
CA LEU A 284 8.39 20.16 18.43
C LEU A 284 9.68 19.37 18.63
N ALA A 285 10.59 19.82 19.48
CA ALA A 285 11.90 19.21 19.71
C ALA A 285 11.80 17.74 20.14
N HIS A 286 10.77 17.37 20.89
CA HIS A 286 10.53 15.98 21.32
C HIS A 286 10.24 15.03 20.14
N ILE A 287 9.62 15.55 19.07
CA ILE A 287 9.43 14.82 17.79
C ILE A 287 10.79 14.69 17.10
N GLY A 288 11.56 15.79 17.02
CA GLY A 288 12.88 15.83 16.40
C GLY A 288 13.86 14.82 16.97
N VAL A 289 13.94 14.71 18.29
CA VAL A 289 14.81 13.73 18.98
C VAL A 289 14.46 12.28 18.58
N ARG A 290 13.18 11.94 18.60
CA ARG A 290 12.73 10.58 18.23
C ARG A 290 12.93 10.29 16.75
N GLN A 291 12.62 11.27 15.91
CA GLN A 291 12.76 11.13 14.46
C GLN A 291 14.25 11.00 14.09
N SER A 292 15.16 11.76 14.71
CA SER A 292 16.60 11.66 14.49
C SER A 292 17.10 10.25 14.83
N ALA A 293 16.76 9.72 16.00
CA ALA A 293 17.16 8.38 16.40
C ALA A 293 16.65 7.30 15.43
N ALA A 294 15.42 7.46 14.92
CA ALA A 294 14.83 6.55 13.94
C ALA A 294 15.53 6.62 12.58
N VAL A 295 15.87 7.82 12.12
CA VAL A 295 16.65 8.06 10.87
C VAL A 295 18.06 7.46 11.00
N ASP A 296 18.72 7.61 12.17
CA ASP A 296 20.03 7.00 12.42
C ASP A 296 19.96 5.47 12.39
N ALA A 297 18.89 4.88 12.92
CA ALA A 297 18.66 3.44 12.83
C ALA A 297 18.45 2.96 11.39
N LEU A 298 17.65 3.71 10.61
CA LEU A 298 17.44 3.44 9.19
C LEU A 298 18.76 3.51 8.42
N GLU A 299 19.54 4.53 8.61
CA GLU A 299 20.84 4.72 7.92
C GLU A 299 21.82 3.58 8.22
N ARG A 300 21.94 3.18 9.50
CA ARG A 300 22.76 2.01 9.88
C ARG A 300 22.28 0.73 9.19
N ALA A 301 20.97 0.52 9.09
CA ALA A 301 20.41 -0.65 8.40
C ALA A 301 20.70 -0.61 6.89
N VAL A 302 20.63 0.57 6.26
CA VAL A 302 21.01 0.76 4.85
C VAL A 302 22.47 0.39 4.62
N PHE A 303 23.40 0.90 5.44
CA PHE A 303 24.81 0.58 5.30
C PHE A 303 25.08 -0.91 5.48
N TRP A 304 24.38 -1.54 6.44
CA TRP A 304 24.52 -2.97 6.65
C TRP A 304 24.04 -3.77 5.42
N ILE A 305 22.87 -3.41 4.85
CA ILE A 305 22.35 -4.04 3.64
C ILE A 305 23.32 -3.90 2.48
N VAL A 306 23.80 -2.70 2.22
CA VAL A 306 24.75 -2.44 1.11
C VAL A 306 26.02 -3.26 1.26
N ALA A 307 26.56 -3.37 2.48
CA ALA A 307 27.78 -4.12 2.76
C ALA A 307 27.60 -5.65 2.65
N ASN A 308 26.42 -6.18 3.01
CA ASN A 308 26.23 -7.61 3.18
C ASN A 308 25.36 -8.26 2.09
N PHE A 309 24.67 -7.51 1.25
CA PHE A 309 23.71 -8.06 0.28
C PHE A 309 24.33 -9.11 -0.66
N SER A 310 25.56 -8.91 -1.08
CA SER A 310 26.28 -9.84 -1.97
C SER A 310 27.05 -10.95 -1.23
N THR A 311 27.48 -10.70 0.00
CA THR A 311 28.30 -11.62 0.80
C THR A 311 27.49 -12.58 1.66
N ASP A 312 26.35 -12.09 2.18
CA ASP A 312 25.37 -12.89 2.93
C ASP A 312 23.93 -12.56 2.50
N PRO A 313 23.52 -12.99 1.30
CA PRO A 313 22.19 -12.70 0.79
C PRO A 313 21.06 -13.29 1.63
N LYS A 314 21.31 -14.41 2.33
CA LYS A 314 20.28 -15.01 3.21
C LYS A 314 19.99 -14.14 4.41
N ALA A 315 20.99 -13.62 5.09
CA ALA A 315 20.81 -12.69 6.20
C ALA A 315 20.15 -11.38 5.73
N ALA A 316 20.57 -10.83 4.57
CA ALA A 316 19.96 -9.65 4.00
C ALA A 316 18.45 -9.84 3.74
N HIS A 317 18.07 -10.97 3.14
CA HIS A 317 16.67 -11.28 2.85
C HIS A 317 15.85 -11.62 4.12
N ALA A 318 16.46 -12.24 5.14
CA ALA A 318 15.81 -12.46 6.43
C ALA A 318 15.46 -11.13 7.13
N GLY A 319 16.31 -10.11 6.98
CA GLY A 319 16.07 -8.75 7.49
C GLY A 319 15.17 -7.87 6.63
N ALA A 320 14.77 -8.29 5.41
CA ALA A 320 14.10 -7.44 4.44
C ALA A 320 12.74 -6.90 4.91
N VAL A 321 11.87 -7.76 5.45
CA VAL A 321 10.54 -7.36 5.94
C VAL A 321 10.66 -6.42 7.16
N PRO A 322 11.44 -6.74 8.21
CA PRO A 322 11.70 -5.79 9.29
C PRO A 322 12.25 -4.44 8.81
N PHE A 323 13.13 -4.43 7.81
CA PHE A 323 13.64 -3.20 7.21
C PHE A 323 12.56 -2.40 6.50
N LEU A 324 11.67 -3.05 5.75
CA LEU A 324 10.53 -2.39 5.10
C LEU A 324 9.63 -1.71 6.13
N TYR A 325 9.35 -2.38 7.25
CA TYR A 325 8.58 -1.80 8.36
C TYR A 325 9.30 -0.60 8.99
N LEU A 326 10.60 -0.73 9.27
CA LEU A 326 11.40 0.37 9.80
C LEU A 326 11.32 1.58 8.85
N PHE A 327 11.54 1.38 7.57
CA PHE A 327 11.49 2.47 6.60
C PHE A 327 10.09 3.08 6.50
N GLY A 328 9.02 2.29 6.49
CA GLY A 328 7.64 2.77 6.48
C GLY A 328 7.32 3.65 7.68
N ILE A 329 7.71 3.24 8.89
CA ILE A 329 7.53 4.00 10.12
C ILE A 329 8.33 5.31 10.08
N VAL A 330 9.60 5.25 9.66
CA VAL A 330 10.47 6.44 9.61
C VAL A 330 9.99 7.43 8.55
N ALA A 331 9.64 6.94 7.36
CA ALA A 331 9.12 7.77 6.28
C ALA A 331 7.76 8.38 6.61
N GLY A 332 6.86 7.61 7.22
CA GLY A 332 5.57 8.10 7.71
C GLY A 332 5.76 9.17 8.79
N GLY A 333 6.62 8.93 9.77
CA GLY A 333 6.97 9.90 10.80
C GLY A 333 7.57 11.19 10.23
N TRP A 334 8.43 11.07 9.21
CA TRP A 334 8.96 12.24 8.48
C TRP A 334 7.85 13.09 7.88
N GLN A 335 6.87 12.50 7.21
CA GLN A 335 5.75 13.26 6.64
C GLN A 335 4.88 13.90 7.73
N MET A 336 4.66 13.22 8.85
CA MET A 336 3.92 13.78 9.97
C MET A 336 4.67 14.94 10.64
N GLY A 337 6.00 14.87 10.76
CA GLY A 337 6.83 15.98 11.23
C GLY A 337 6.72 17.22 10.33
N ARG A 338 6.75 17.03 9.00
CA ARG A 338 6.52 18.12 8.03
C ARG A 338 5.12 18.72 8.17
N ALA A 339 4.11 17.87 8.37
CA ALA A 339 2.74 18.34 8.60
C ALA A 339 2.61 19.18 9.87
N ALA A 340 3.30 18.79 10.95
CA ALA A 340 3.33 19.55 12.21
C ALA A 340 3.96 20.95 12.03
N VAL A 341 5.06 21.06 11.30
CA VAL A 341 5.70 22.36 10.98
C VAL A 341 4.75 23.25 10.19
N ILE A 342 4.06 22.70 9.19
CA ILE A 342 3.08 23.46 8.39
C ILE A 342 1.91 23.90 9.25
N ALA A 343 1.35 23.02 10.09
CA ALA A 343 0.25 23.36 10.99
C ALA A 343 0.62 24.49 11.96
N ARG A 344 1.81 24.42 12.55
CA ARG A 344 2.35 25.49 13.40
C ARG A 344 2.45 26.83 12.66
N SER A 345 2.98 26.80 11.44
CA SER A 345 3.09 28.00 10.60
C SER A 345 1.72 28.62 10.32
N LYS A 346 0.70 27.79 10.04
CA LYS A 346 -0.67 28.24 9.81
C LYS A 346 -1.31 28.87 11.06
N ILE A 347 -1.15 28.23 12.22
CA ILE A 347 -1.63 28.77 13.50
C ILE A 347 -0.93 30.09 13.82
N ALA A 348 0.38 30.19 13.63
CA ALA A 348 1.14 31.41 13.85
C ALA A 348 0.73 32.55 12.89
N ALA A 349 0.26 32.21 11.70
CA ALA A 349 -0.32 33.17 10.74
C ALA A 349 -1.76 33.58 11.05
N GLY A 350 -2.36 33.10 12.16
CA GLY A 350 -3.71 33.47 12.59
C GLY A 350 -4.82 32.58 12.02
N GLU A 351 -4.51 31.45 11.41
CA GLU A 351 -5.54 30.49 10.96
C GLU A 351 -6.25 29.89 12.17
N THR A 352 -7.58 29.94 12.17
CA THR A 352 -8.44 29.53 13.30
C THR A 352 -9.13 28.17 13.06
N ASP A 353 -8.94 27.53 11.91
CA ASP A 353 -9.51 26.23 11.64
C ASP A 353 -8.97 25.21 12.66
N PRO A 354 -9.86 24.51 13.42
CA PRO A 354 -9.45 23.51 14.41
C PRO A 354 -8.68 22.33 13.80
N PHE A 355 -8.72 22.15 12.48
CA PHE A 355 -7.91 21.18 11.76
C PHE A 355 -6.41 21.37 12.04
N TRP A 356 -5.91 22.61 12.04
CA TRP A 356 -4.50 22.90 12.26
C TRP A 356 -4.05 22.56 13.68
N ALA A 357 -4.91 22.83 14.68
CA ALA A 357 -4.63 22.46 16.07
C ALA A 357 -4.68 20.93 16.32
N ALA A 358 -5.40 20.19 15.48
CA ALA A 358 -5.53 18.74 15.57
C ALA A 358 -4.39 17.97 14.87
N LYS A 359 -3.58 18.67 14.08
CA LYS A 359 -2.40 18.13 13.38
C LYS A 359 -1.15 18.18 14.24
#